data_7683fea2868dc2d5d9c5d149c80b47f8
#
_entry.id   7683fea2868dc2d5d9c5d149c80b47f8
#
_cell.length_a   1.000
_cell.length_b   1.000
_cell.length_c   1.000
_cell.angle_alpha   90.00
_cell.angle_beta   90.00
_cell.angle_gamma   90.00
#
_symmetry.space_group_name_H-M   'P 1'
#
loop_
_entity.id
_entity.type
_entity.pdbx_description
1 polymer ?
#
loop_
_entity_poly.entity_id
_entity_poly.type
_entity_poly.pdbx_seq_one_letter_code
_entity_poly.pdbx_strand_id
1 'polypeptide(L)'
;AVGKAAQKFNTMFGVSALATVSVEEISSMIDTPKMFQFYFHKDRGLNDSCLERAKAAKFDVMALTVDTITGGNRERDLRTGFTSPPKLTLSSLFSFATKPMWGINYLTKGKFELPHIQDHLEAGTNTNTSIGNYFSTMLDQSMNWKDAEKLCAQWGGHFALKGVMSVED
;
A
#
# COMPACT_ATOMS: atom_id res chain seq x y z
N ALA A 1 -15.98 0.86 -0.38
CA ALA A 1 -16.87 0.85 0.80
C ALA A 1 -16.33 1.78 1.89
N VAL A 2 -15.06 1.60 2.36
CA VAL A 2 -14.49 2.34 3.50
C VAL A 2 -14.41 3.85 3.24
N GLY A 3 -13.93 4.27 2.05
CA GLY A 3 -13.87 5.69 1.68
C GLY A 3 -15.24 6.39 1.71
N LYS A 4 -16.28 5.71 1.21
CA LYS A 4 -17.67 6.23 1.29
C LYS A 4 -18.17 6.33 2.73
N ALA A 5 -17.74 5.44 3.62
CA ALA A 5 -18.05 5.55 5.04
C ALA A 5 -17.34 6.75 5.67
N ALA A 6 -16.06 6.97 5.36
CA ALA A 6 -15.30 8.12 5.82
C ALA A 6 -15.98 9.44 5.40
N GLN A 7 -16.39 9.54 4.15
CA GLN A 7 -17.16 10.69 3.66
C GLN A 7 -18.48 10.88 4.40
N LYS A 8 -19.25 9.79 4.59
CA LYS A 8 -20.53 9.85 5.31
C LYS A 8 -20.39 10.39 6.73
N PHE A 9 -19.27 10.04 7.40
CA PHE A 9 -19.01 10.49 8.78
C PHE A 9 -18.08 11.70 8.86
N ASN A 10 -17.84 12.37 7.72
CA ASN A 10 -17.03 13.58 7.63
C ASN A 10 -15.64 13.44 8.29
N THR A 11 -14.95 12.35 7.99
CA THR A 11 -13.61 12.06 8.50
C THR A 11 -12.62 11.83 7.37
N MET A 12 -11.33 11.96 7.67
CA MET A 12 -10.25 11.73 6.70
C MET A 12 -10.18 10.25 6.30
N PHE A 13 -9.88 9.98 5.02
CA PHE A 13 -9.63 8.64 4.51
C PHE A 13 -8.16 8.45 4.13
N GLY A 14 -7.49 7.51 4.80
CA GLY A 14 -6.11 7.11 4.47
C GLY A 14 -6.06 6.01 3.41
N VAL A 15 -5.26 6.23 2.37
CA VAL A 15 -5.01 5.28 1.27
C VAL A 15 -3.55 4.85 1.30
N SER A 16 -3.30 3.55 1.35
CA SER A 16 -1.95 3.01 1.26
C SER A 16 -1.44 2.97 -0.18
N ALA A 17 -0.15 3.19 -0.37
CA ALA A 17 0.52 2.94 -1.65
C ALA A 17 0.37 1.46 -2.12
N LEU A 18 0.07 0.55 -1.22
CA LEU A 18 -0.24 -0.86 -1.51
C LEU A 18 -1.75 -1.14 -1.58
N ALA A 19 -2.58 -0.11 -1.76
CA ALA A 19 -4.01 -0.31 -1.97
C ALA A 19 -4.27 -0.94 -3.34
N THR A 20 -5.33 -1.73 -3.42
CA THR A 20 -5.81 -2.37 -4.66
C THR A 20 -6.72 -1.47 -5.50
N VAL A 21 -6.85 -0.22 -5.10
CA VAL A 21 -7.65 0.82 -5.76
C VAL A 21 -6.73 2.04 -5.93
N SER A 22 -6.71 2.63 -7.11
CA SER A 22 -5.82 3.75 -7.42
C SER A 22 -6.22 5.05 -6.70
N VAL A 23 -5.28 5.96 -6.55
CA VAL A 23 -5.54 7.29 -5.97
C VAL A 23 -6.55 8.07 -6.82
N GLU A 24 -6.51 7.90 -8.14
CA GLU A 24 -7.42 8.54 -9.08
C GLU A 24 -8.85 8.02 -8.89
N GLU A 25 -9.00 6.70 -8.78
CA GLU A 25 -10.31 6.08 -8.57
C GLU A 25 -10.89 6.47 -7.21
N ILE A 26 -10.09 6.48 -6.15
CA ILE A 26 -10.52 6.95 -4.84
C ILE A 26 -10.97 8.41 -4.91
N SER A 27 -10.20 9.27 -5.55
CA SER A 27 -10.53 10.69 -5.66
C SER A 27 -11.82 10.94 -6.44
N SER A 28 -12.13 10.10 -7.41
CA SER A 28 -13.40 10.17 -8.15
C SER A 28 -14.60 9.69 -7.34
N MET A 29 -14.38 8.84 -6.32
CA MET A 29 -15.45 8.21 -5.53
C MET A 29 -15.84 8.99 -4.28
N ILE A 30 -14.94 9.79 -3.72
CA ILE A 30 -15.14 10.48 -2.45
C ILE A 30 -14.59 11.90 -2.47
N ASP A 31 -15.26 12.79 -1.75
CA ASP A 31 -14.93 14.21 -1.60
C ASP A 31 -14.71 14.55 -0.11
N THR A 32 -13.97 13.73 0.61
CA THR A 32 -13.53 13.96 1.99
C THR A 32 -12.02 14.14 2.02
N PRO A 33 -11.42 14.77 3.05
CA PRO A 33 -9.97 14.85 3.17
C PRO A 33 -9.29 13.49 3.00
N LYS A 34 -8.23 13.45 2.18
CA LYS A 34 -7.53 12.23 1.80
C LYS A 34 -6.07 12.29 2.19
N MET A 35 -5.58 11.22 2.78
CA MET A 35 -4.17 11.05 3.12
C MET A 35 -3.58 9.90 2.29
N PHE A 36 -2.45 10.13 1.65
CA PHE A 36 -1.70 9.10 0.93
C PHE A 36 -0.58 8.58 1.83
N GLN A 37 -0.68 7.33 2.26
CA GLN A 37 0.36 6.66 3.02
C GLN A 37 1.37 6.06 2.04
N PHE A 38 2.61 6.54 2.12
CA PHE A 38 3.67 6.31 1.17
C PHE A 38 4.84 5.54 1.80
N TYR A 39 5.48 4.69 0.98
CA TYR A 39 6.75 4.04 1.27
C TYR A 39 7.83 4.60 0.35
N PHE A 40 9.04 4.76 0.85
CA PHE A 40 10.15 5.26 0.06
C PHE A 40 10.83 4.11 -0.69
N HIS A 41 10.85 4.19 -2.02
CA HIS A 41 11.36 3.15 -2.88
C HIS A 41 12.78 3.46 -3.37
N LYS A 42 13.54 2.40 -3.70
CA LYS A 42 14.84 2.52 -4.38
C LYS A 42 14.71 3.19 -5.74
N ASP A 43 13.65 2.85 -6.47
CA ASP A 43 13.30 3.50 -7.73
C ASP A 43 12.73 4.91 -7.45
N ARG A 44 13.53 5.92 -7.76
CA ARG A 44 13.14 7.32 -7.58
C ARG A 44 12.06 7.76 -8.56
N GLY A 45 12.02 7.17 -9.76
CA GLY A 45 10.97 7.42 -10.74
C GLY A 45 9.61 6.95 -10.22
N LEU A 46 9.56 5.82 -9.53
CA LEU A 46 8.36 5.36 -8.84
C LEU A 46 7.92 6.33 -7.74
N ASN A 47 8.87 6.85 -6.95
CA ASN A 47 8.58 7.82 -5.91
C ASN A 47 7.95 9.10 -6.51
N ASP A 48 8.57 9.64 -7.55
CA ASP A 48 8.09 10.84 -8.23
C ASP A 48 6.71 10.60 -8.88
N SER A 49 6.51 9.47 -9.54
CA SER A 49 5.23 9.08 -10.13
C SER A 49 4.11 8.99 -9.09
N CYS A 50 4.34 8.32 -7.97
CA CYS A 50 3.36 8.21 -6.88
C CYS A 50 3.00 9.58 -6.30
N LEU A 51 4.01 10.45 -6.14
CA LEU A 51 3.84 11.80 -5.63
C LEU A 51 2.96 12.65 -6.55
N GLU A 52 3.30 12.68 -7.83
CA GLU A 52 2.57 13.46 -8.84
C GLU A 52 1.13 12.97 -9.01
N ARG A 53 0.91 11.65 -9.02
CA ARG A 53 -0.42 11.06 -9.09
C ARG A 53 -1.27 11.43 -7.88
N ALA A 54 -0.71 11.36 -6.67
CA ALA A 54 -1.43 11.74 -5.45
C ALA A 54 -1.78 13.23 -5.43
N LYS A 55 -0.88 14.11 -5.90
CA LYS A 55 -1.15 15.54 -6.08
C LYS A 55 -2.26 15.81 -7.11
N ALA A 56 -2.14 15.21 -8.29
CA ALA A 56 -3.14 15.34 -9.34
C ALA A 56 -4.53 14.86 -8.89
N ALA A 57 -4.56 13.80 -8.06
CA ALA A 57 -5.77 13.27 -7.43
C ALA A 57 -6.24 14.09 -6.21
N LYS A 58 -5.60 15.24 -5.92
CA LYS A 58 -5.97 16.18 -4.84
C LYS A 58 -6.02 15.51 -3.47
N PHE A 59 -4.96 14.77 -3.12
CA PHE A 59 -4.77 14.31 -1.77
C PHE A 59 -4.25 15.45 -0.90
N ASP A 60 -4.77 15.57 0.31
CA ASP A 60 -4.50 16.71 1.21
C ASP A 60 -3.23 16.49 2.04
N VAL A 61 -2.93 15.24 2.38
CA VAL A 61 -1.82 14.87 3.26
C VAL A 61 -1.02 13.74 2.65
N MET A 62 0.31 13.82 2.73
CA MET A 62 1.21 12.68 2.53
C MET A 62 1.73 12.19 3.88
N ALA A 63 1.67 10.89 4.12
CA ALA A 63 2.26 10.23 5.29
C ALA A 63 3.40 9.31 4.84
N LEU A 64 4.65 9.74 5.04
CA LEU A 64 5.84 8.94 4.77
C LEU A 64 6.04 7.92 5.88
N THR A 65 6.06 6.64 5.51
CA THR A 65 6.33 5.54 6.45
C THR A 65 7.83 5.32 6.58
N VAL A 66 8.34 5.44 7.80
CA VAL A 66 9.79 5.39 8.11
C VAL A 66 10.20 4.18 8.96
N ASP A 67 9.26 3.40 9.46
CA ASP A 67 9.46 2.25 10.36
C ASP A 67 9.51 0.88 9.64
N THR A 68 9.61 0.85 8.32
CA THR A 68 9.55 -0.38 7.51
C THR A 68 10.87 -0.72 6.83
N ILE A 69 11.95 -0.74 7.59
CA ILE A 69 13.28 -1.13 7.12
C ILE A 69 13.31 -2.61 6.72
N THR A 70 12.54 -3.45 7.43
CA THR A 70 12.40 -4.89 7.15
C THR A 70 10.94 -5.31 7.17
N GLY A 71 10.63 -6.39 6.47
CA GLY A 71 9.29 -7.01 6.53
C GLY A 71 9.00 -7.54 7.93
N GLY A 72 7.80 -7.24 8.46
CA GLY A 72 7.38 -7.73 9.77
C GLY A 72 7.32 -9.26 9.84
N ASN A 73 7.82 -9.84 10.93
CA ASN A 73 7.72 -11.27 11.19
C ASN A 73 6.30 -11.63 11.65
N ARG A 74 5.46 -12.05 10.72
CA ARG A 74 4.07 -12.46 10.98
C ARG A 74 4.01 -13.95 11.33
N GLU A 75 4.32 -14.29 12.56
CA GLU A 75 4.36 -15.69 13.02
C GLU A 75 3.10 -16.48 12.73
N ARG A 76 1.92 -15.86 12.82
CA ARG A 76 0.65 -16.51 12.53
C ARG A 76 0.59 -16.96 11.06
N ASP A 77 1.04 -16.14 10.13
CA ASP A 77 1.04 -16.44 8.71
C ASP A 77 2.00 -17.60 8.43
N LEU A 78 3.17 -17.61 9.07
CA LEU A 78 4.14 -18.70 9.00
C LEU A 78 3.55 -20.00 9.55
N ARG A 79 2.91 -19.98 10.73
CA ARG A 79 2.32 -21.17 11.37
C ARG A 79 1.13 -21.73 10.61
N THR A 80 0.32 -20.87 9.97
CA THR A 80 -0.85 -21.30 9.20
C THR A 80 -0.54 -21.62 7.74
N GLY A 81 0.71 -21.35 7.30
CA GLY A 81 1.10 -21.50 5.90
C GLY A 81 0.41 -20.49 4.98
N PHE A 82 -0.10 -19.39 5.54
CA PHE A 82 -0.71 -18.30 4.76
C PHE A 82 0.35 -17.61 3.90
N THR A 83 0.06 -17.48 2.62
CA THR A 83 0.92 -16.76 1.66
C THR A 83 0.08 -15.80 0.83
N SER A 84 0.68 -14.72 0.36
CA SER A 84 0.08 -13.84 -0.64
C SER A 84 0.96 -13.86 -1.91
N PRO A 85 0.49 -14.41 -3.04
CA PRO A 85 -0.81 -15.06 -3.24
C PRO A 85 -0.97 -16.37 -2.44
N PRO A 86 -2.22 -16.81 -2.17
CA PRO A 86 -2.47 -18.02 -1.42
C PRO A 86 -1.99 -19.28 -2.19
N LYS A 87 -1.23 -20.13 -1.52
CA LYS A 87 -0.86 -21.46 -2.05
C LYS A 87 -2.03 -22.41 -1.93
N LEU A 88 -2.40 -23.06 -3.04
CA LEU A 88 -3.46 -24.07 -3.08
C LEU A 88 -2.92 -25.41 -2.58
N THR A 89 -3.04 -25.67 -1.28
CA THR A 89 -2.81 -26.96 -0.65
C THR A 89 -4.16 -27.65 -0.38
N LEU A 90 -4.18 -28.97 -0.15
CA LEU A 90 -5.40 -29.68 0.22
C LEU A 90 -6.08 -29.07 1.46
N SER A 91 -5.29 -28.64 2.45
CA SER A 91 -5.79 -27.99 3.65
C SER A 91 -6.42 -26.61 3.33
N SER A 92 -5.78 -25.81 2.48
CA SER A 92 -6.33 -24.50 2.08
C SER A 92 -7.60 -24.67 1.24
N LEU A 93 -7.65 -25.63 0.34
CA LEU A 93 -8.84 -25.94 -0.46
C LEU A 93 -10.03 -26.35 0.43
N PHE A 94 -9.79 -27.21 1.43
CA PHE A 94 -10.82 -27.56 2.41
C PHE A 94 -11.28 -26.32 3.20
N SER A 95 -10.35 -25.49 3.66
CA SER A 95 -10.67 -24.23 4.36
C SER A 95 -11.50 -23.29 3.48
N PHE A 96 -11.20 -23.17 2.19
CA PHE A 96 -11.99 -22.36 1.25
C PHE A 96 -13.37 -22.95 0.98
N ALA A 97 -13.47 -24.27 0.86
CA ALA A 97 -14.74 -24.97 0.66
C ALA A 97 -15.74 -24.74 1.82
N THR A 98 -15.23 -24.55 3.05
CA THR A 98 -16.09 -24.20 4.21
C THR A 98 -16.54 -22.74 4.23
N LYS A 99 -16.09 -21.90 3.29
CA LYS A 99 -16.41 -20.47 3.18
C LYS A 99 -16.90 -20.11 1.76
N PRO A 100 -18.03 -20.70 1.31
CA PRO A 100 -18.47 -20.59 -0.09
C PRO A 100 -18.69 -19.14 -0.54
N MET A 101 -19.25 -18.27 0.30
CA MET A 101 -19.47 -16.87 -0.04
C MET A 101 -18.15 -16.10 -0.25
N TRP A 102 -17.10 -16.45 0.50
CA TRP A 102 -15.77 -15.89 0.27
C TRP A 102 -15.19 -16.39 -1.06
N GLY A 103 -15.31 -17.69 -1.34
CA GLY A 103 -14.86 -18.31 -2.60
C GLY A 103 -15.53 -17.69 -3.83
N ILE A 104 -16.85 -17.53 -3.81
CA ILE A 104 -17.60 -16.89 -4.88
C ILE A 104 -17.13 -15.44 -5.08
N ASN A 105 -17.00 -14.66 -4.01
CA ASN A 105 -16.50 -13.29 -4.10
C ASN A 105 -15.08 -13.22 -4.66
N TYR A 106 -14.20 -14.15 -4.30
CA TYR A 106 -12.83 -14.21 -4.80
C TYR A 106 -12.79 -14.51 -6.30
N LEU A 107 -13.63 -15.43 -6.78
CA LEU A 107 -13.70 -15.83 -8.18
C LEU A 107 -14.42 -14.82 -9.08
N THR A 108 -15.38 -14.09 -8.54
CA THR A 108 -16.23 -13.16 -9.32
C THR A 108 -15.75 -11.71 -9.30
N LYS A 109 -14.87 -11.34 -8.38
CA LYS A 109 -14.29 -9.99 -8.33
C LYS A 109 -13.02 -9.91 -9.16
N GLY A 110 -12.68 -8.70 -9.61
CA GLY A 110 -11.51 -8.42 -10.42
C GLY A 110 -10.20 -8.91 -9.78
N LYS A 111 -9.19 -9.08 -10.61
CA LYS A 111 -7.85 -9.51 -10.19
C LYS A 111 -7.29 -8.58 -9.12
N PHE A 112 -6.51 -9.15 -8.22
CA PHE A 112 -5.71 -8.39 -7.28
C PHE A 112 -4.59 -7.67 -8.05
N GLU A 113 -4.64 -6.34 -8.04
CA GLU A 113 -3.66 -5.48 -8.69
C GLU A 113 -3.17 -4.42 -7.70
N LEU A 114 -1.96 -3.92 -7.90
CA LEU A 114 -1.35 -2.85 -7.11
C LEU A 114 -1.07 -1.66 -8.03
N PRO A 115 -2.09 -0.84 -8.34
CA PRO A 115 -2.05 0.15 -9.42
C PRO A 115 -1.03 1.28 -9.21
N HIS A 116 -0.47 1.43 -8.02
CA HIS A 116 0.53 2.46 -7.75
C HIS A 116 1.96 2.03 -8.09
N ILE A 117 2.21 0.71 -8.20
CA ILE A 117 3.55 0.16 -8.41
C ILE A 117 3.64 -0.69 -9.68
N GLN A 118 2.51 -0.98 -10.32
CA GLN A 118 2.42 -1.92 -11.43
C GLN A 118 3.28 -1.52 -12.63
N ASP A 119 3.30 -0.24 -12.97
CA ASP A 119 4.02 0.29 -14.14
C ASP A 119 5.54 0.28 -13.95
N HIS A 120 6.03 0.11 -12.72
CA HIS A 120 7.45 0.05 -12.35
C HIS A 120 7.91 -1.36 -11.98
N LEU A 121 7.04 -2.36 -12.08
CA LEU A 121 7.45 -3.76 -11.97
C LEU A 121 8.07 -4.18 -13.30
N GLU A 122 9.25 -4.80 -13.25
CA GLU A 122 9.88 -5.36 -14.45
C GLU A 122 8.91 -6.27 -15.21
N ALA A 123 8.91 -6.16 -16.53
CA ALA A 123 8.10 -6.99 -17.41
C ALA A 123 8.43 -8.47 -17.17
N GLY A 124 7.47 -9.22 -16.64
CA GLY A 124 7.64 -10.62 -16.23
C GLY A 124 7.68 -10.83 -14.70
N THR A 125 7.80 -9.77 -13.91
CA THR A 125 7.56 -9.87 -12.46
C THR A 125 6.05 -10.02 -12.26
N ASN A 126 5.60 -11.24 -12.00
CA ASN A 126 4.19 -11.46 -11.67
C ASN A 126 3.82 -10.56 -10.49
N THR A 127 2.70 -9.85 -10.58
CA THR A 127 2.04 -9.12 -9.47
C THR A 127 1.77 -10.01 -8.25
N ASN A 128 2.04 -11.27 -8.37
CA ASN A 128 2.10 -12.30 -7.34
C ASN A 128 3.37 -12.23 -6.47
N THR A 129 4.20 -11.18 -6.62
CA THR A 129 5.34 -10.97 -5.73
C THR A 129 4.81 -10.90 -4.30
N SER A 130 5.27 -11.81 -3.47
CA SER A 130 4.94 -11.82 -2.05
C SER A 130 5.15 -10.41 -1.47
N ILE A 131 4.19 -9.92 -0.68
CA ILE A 131 4.32 -8.63 0.02
C ILE A 131 5.66 -8.56 0.78
N GLY A 132 6.11 -9.68 1.37
CA GLY A 132 7.43 -9.77 1.99
C GLY A 132 8.60 -9.49 1.03
N ASN A 133 8.49 -9.98 -0.20
CA ASN A 133 9.49 -9.73 -1.24
C ASN A 133 9.52 -8.25 -1.67
N TYR A 134 8.36 -7.61 -1.75
CA TYR A 134 8.25 -6.18 -2.00
C TYR A 134 9.03 -5.38 -0.95
N PHE A 135 8.81 -5.62 0.34
CA PHE A 135 9.51 -4.90 1.40
C PHE A 135 11.03 -5.08 1.37
N SER A 136 11.52 -6.26 1.02
CA SER A 136 12.96 -6.53 0.98
C SER A 136 13.65 -6.02 -0.30
N THR A 137 12.95 -5.98 -1.42
CA THR A 137 13.55 -5.68 -2.74
C THR A 137 13.32 -4.25 -3.20
N MET A 138 12.14 -3.70 -3.00
CA MET A 138 11.75 -2.40 -3.58
C MET A 138 11.94 -1.22 -2.63
N LEU A 139 11.82 -1.43 -1.31
CA LEU A 139 11.99 -0.32 -0.37
C LEU A 139 13.45 0.06 -0.18
N ASP A 140 13.69 1.36 -0.03
CA ASP A 140 15.01 1.90 0.26
C ASP A 140 15.28 1.87 1.76
N GLN A 141 16.13 0.95 2.18
CA GLN A 141 16.54 0.79 3.58
C GLN A 141 17.57 1.83 4.02
N SER A 142 18.12 2.62 3.08
CA SER A 142 19.11 3.67 3.35
C SER A 142 18.48 5.07 3.47
N MET A 143 17.14 5.15 3.42
CA MET A 143 16.42 6.41 3.58
C MET A 143 16.86 7.14 4.84
N ASN A 144 17.05 8.44 4.74
CA ASN A 144 17.49 9.30 5.82
C ASN A 144 16.70 10.62 5.86
N TRP A 145 16.99 11.47 6.84
CA TRP A 145 16.29 12.75 7.04
C TRP A 145 16.33 13.68 5.83
N LYS A 146 17.42 13.68 5.05
CA LYS A 146 17.52 14.51 3.82
C LYS A 146 16.53 14.04 2.75
N ASP A 147 16.29 12.74 2.66
CA ASP A 147 15.29 12.19 1.76
C ASP A 147 13.88 12.60 2.19
N ALA A 148 13.61 12.57 3.49
CA ALA A 148 12.34 13.02 4.05
C ALA A 148 12.11 14.53 3.82
N GLU A 149 13.12 15.36 4.04
CA GLU A 149 13.08 16.80 3.75
C GLU A 149 12.80 17.07 2.27
N LYS A 150 13.49 16.37 1.39
CA LYS A 150 13.29 16.48 -0.06
C LYS A 150 11.87 16.12 -0.47
N LEU A 151 11.34 15.01 0.04
CA LEU A 151 9.97 14.59 -0.23
C LEU A 151 8.94 15.58 0.32
N CYS A 152 9.16 16.11 1.53
CA CYS A 152 8.33 17.13 2.14
C CYS A 152 8.28 18.39 1.27
N ALA A 153 9.44 18.87 0.80
CA ALA A 153 9.55 20.01 -0.10
C ALA A 153 8.88 19.74 -1.46
N GLN A 154 9.07 18.56 -2.03
CA GLN A 154 8.41 18.14 -3.27
C GLN A 154 6.89 18.07 -3.10
N TRP A 155 6.40 17.55 -1.98
CA TRP A 155 4.96 17.48 -1.71
C TRP A 155 4.34 18.86 -1.63
N GLY A 156 4.93 19.76 -0.87
CA GLY A 156 4.51 21.16 -0.77
C GLY A 156 3.20 21.39 -0.03
N GLY A 157 2.66 20.40 0.65
CA GLY A 157 1.42 20.43 1.42
C GLY A 157 1.59 19.84 2.82
N HIS A 158 0.50 19.38 3.43
CA HIS A 158 0.56 18.71 4.73
C HIS A 158 1.34 17.40 4.63
N PHE A 159 2.37 17.27 5.45
CA PHE A 159 3.28 16.12 5.45
C PHE A 159 3.42 15.56 6.86
N ALA A 160 3.35 14.24 6.98
CA ALA A 160 3.48 13.54 8.25
C ALA A 160 4.52 12.41 8.13
N LEU A 161 5.28 12.19 9.18
CA LEU A 161 6.13 11.00 9.34
C LEU A 161 5.36 9.96 10.14
N LYS A 162 5.26 8.75 9.58
CA LYS A 162 4.62 7.61 10.23
C LYS A 162 5.70 6.62 10.69
N GLY A 163 5.81 6.43 12.00
CA GLY A 163 6.73 5.44 12.58
C GLY A 163 7.81 6.03 13.47
N VAL A 164 7.89 7.35 13.64
CA VAL A 164 8.72 7.99 14.65
C VAL A 164 8.09 7.74 16.02
N MET A 165 8.75 7.01 16.90
CA MET A 165 8.20 6.55 18.16
C MET A 165 8.85 7.19 19.39
N SER A 166 10.01 7.78 19.23
CA SER A 166 10.78 8.42 20.31
C SER A 166 11.48 9.69 19.81
N VAL A 167 12.08 10.43 20.74
CA VAL A 167 12.87 11.63 20.44
C VAL A 167 14.22 11.24 19.81
N GLU A 168 14.69 10.05 20.12
CA GLU A 168 15.97 9.50 19.65
C GLU A 168 15.90 9.01 18.18
N ASP A 169 14.70 8.73 17.67
CA ASP A 169 14.48 8.34 16.27
C ASP A 169 14.78 9.51 15.31
#